data_ccccf29b089446806714ac8ac23bf869
#
_entry.id   ccccf29b089446806714ac8ac23bf869
#
_cell.length_a   1.000
_cell.length_b   1.000
_cell.length_c   1.000
_cell.angle_alpha   90.00
_cell.angle_beta   90.00
_cell.angle_gamma   90.00
#
_symmetry.space_group_name_H-M   'P 1'
#
loop_
_entity.id
_entity.type
_entity.pdbx_description
1 polymer ?
#
loop_
_entity_poly.entity_id
_entity_poly.type
_entity_poly.pdbx_seq_one_letter_code
_entity_poly.pdbx_strand_id
1 'polypeptide(L)'
;MGRVQSCQAPFWCIMSHYPILIEPDELEPLLDDDKLLLVDLGKPKSYAQTHVPGAMHLDYRLLLAGTKPAPGLLPPEERLAHLAGMLKLDPASRVVAYDDGGGRAARLAWTLHYLGYHSVQVLNGGIHAWNNEGHPVSEDPVFPDNTPTLSVVSHDPTVLATREYVLEHLNDDEVVLLDARTPEEYAGTKAYAARGGHIPGAKNINWQDTMDPDRNLRLKGASQLQDMLTLHQIDPQQEVITYCQTHHRSAHAWMMLKSLGFTRVRGYAGSWSEWGNDPDLPIQQGVSP
;
A
#
# COMPACT_ATOMS: atom_id res chain seq x y z
N MET A 1 -6.10 -47.81 3.40
CA MET A 1 -4.82 -47.09 3.34
C MET A 1 -4.99 -45.89 2.39
N GLY A 2 -5.46 -44.78 2.91
CA GLY A 2 -5.66 -43.53 2.17
C GLY A 2 -4.37 -42.71 2.21
N ARG A 3 -3.81 -42.39 1.05
CA ARG A 3 -2.69 -41.45 0.94
C ARG A 3 -3.18 -40.05 1.32
N VAL A 4 -2.64 -39.53 2.42
CA VAL A 4 -2.69 -38.10 2.75
C VAL A 4 -1.85 -37.39 1.69
N GLN A 5 -2.52 -36.66 0.79
CA GLN A 5 -1.82 -35.69 -0.08
C GLN A 5 -1.28 -34.58 0.83
N SER A 6 0.04 -34.51 0.94
CA SER A 6 0.72 -33.36 1.53
C SER A 6 0.40 -32.13 0.69
N CYS A 7 -0.35 -31.21 1.25
CA CYS A 7 -0.51 -29.87 0.71
C CYS A 7 0.89 -29.21 0.78
N GLN A 8 1.61 -29.23 -0.32
CA GLN A 8 2.82 -28.44 -0.45
C GLN A 8 2.40 -26.97 -0.41
N ALA A 9 2.91 -26.22 0.57
CA ALA A 9 2.74 -24.79 0.65
C ALA A 9 3.11 -24.19 -0.73
N PRO A 10 2.32 -23.22 -1.25
CA PRO A 10 2.63 -22.63 -2.54
C PRO A 10 4.04 -22.02 -2.47
N PHE A 11 4.75 -22.11 -3.58
CA PHE A 11 6.17 -21.79 -3.78
C PHE A 11 6.58 -20.35 -3.34
N TRP A 12 5.62 -19.50 -2.98
CA TRP A 12 5.75 -18.07 -2.69
C TRP A 12 5.76 -17.72 -1.19
N CYS A 13 5.69 -18.69 -0.30
CA CYS A 13 5.79 -18.46 1.16
C CYS A 13 7.24 -18.25 1.61
N ILE A 14 8.04 -17.54 0.79
CA ILE A 14 9.35 -17.02 1.22
C ILE A 14 9.06 -15.74 1.97
N MET A 15 9.18 -15.77 3.28
CA MET A 15 9.14 -14.59 4.14
C MET A 15 10.09 -13.55 3.55
N SER A 16 9.60 -12.34 3.30
CA SER A 16 10.44 -11.22 2.86
C SER A 16 11.63 -11.09 3.84
N HIS A 17 12.84 -11.20 3.32
CA HIS A 17 14.04 -10.93 4.10
C HIS A 17 14.36 -9.43 4.16
N TYR A 18 13.57 -8.61 3.47
CA TYR A 18 13.81 -7.18 3.36
C TYR A 18 12.78 -6.38 4.18
N PRO A 19 13.20 -5.30 4.88
CA PRO A 19 12.28 -4.35 5.48
C PRO A 19 11.40 -3.72 4.37
N ILE A 20 10.18 -3.31 4.71
CA ILE A 20 9.25 -2.73 3.74
C ILE A 20 9.74 -1.39 3.15
N LEU A 21 10.65 -0.71 3.83
CA LEU A 21 11.27 0.54 3.39
C LEU A 21 12.71 0.29 2.99
N ILE A 22 13.19 1.10 2.05
CA ILE A 22 14.60 1.21 1.68
C ILE A 22 14.97 2.71 1.59
N GLU A 23 16.15 3.07 2.09
CA GLU A 23 16.68 4.43 1.99
C GLU A 23 17.41 4.63 0.65
N PRO A 24 17.52 5.89 0.13
CA PRO A 24 18.25 6.18 -1.11
C PRO A 24 19.69 5.66 -1.12
N ASP A 25 20.43 5.86 -0.03
CA ASP A 25 21.83 5.39 0.12
C ASP A 25 21.96 3.86 0.09
N GLU A 26 20.88 3.13 0.49
CA GLU A 26 20.82 1.68 0.44
C GLU A 26 20.43 1.17 -0.95
N LEU A 27 19.66 1.97 -1.71
CA LEU A 27 19.21 1.60 -3.05
C LEU A 27 20.27 1.85 -4.11
N GLU A 28 21.00 2.98 -4.04
CA GLU A 28 21.96 3.37 -5.08
C GLU A 28 22.99 2.28 -5.43
N PRO A 29 23.65 1.61 -4.46
CA PRO A 29 24.60 0.54 -4.76
C PRO A 29 23.98 -0.71 -5.39
N LEU A 30 22.67 -0.81 -5.45
CA LEU A 30 21.94 -1.95 -6.02
C LEU A 30 21.47 -1.72 -7.46
N LEU A 31 21.69 -0.53 -8.03
CA LEU A 31 21.17 -0.17 -9.36
C LEU A 31 21.65 -1.10 -10.48
N ASP A 32 22.83 -1.70 -10.33
CA ASP A 32 23.41 -2.64 -11.30
C ASP A 32 23.03 -4.12 -11.03
N ASP A 33 22.16 -4.39 -10.03
CA ASP A 33 21.69 -5.76 -9.76
C ASP A 33 20.59 -6.15 -10.78
N ASP A 34 20.85 -7.17 -11.58
CA ASP A 34 19.94 -7.69 -12.62
C ASP A 34 18.63 -8.29 -12.04
N LYS A 35 18.57 -8.52 -10.74
CA LYS A 35 17.38 -8.98 -10.02
C LYS A 35 16.55 -7.84 -9.42
N LEU A 36 17.05 -6.62 -9.47
CA LEU A 36 16.34 -5.44 -8.99
C LEU A 36 15.34 -4.97 -10.04
N LEU A 37 14.08 -4.86 -9.63
CA LEU A 37 13.00 -4.27 -10.44
C LEU A 37 12.62 -2.93 -9.82
N LEU A 38 12.94 -1.84 -10.52
CA LEU A 38 12.59 -0.49 -10.09
C LEU A 38 11.29 -0.05 -10.76
N VAL A 39 10.33 0.42 -9.97
CA VAL A 39 9.00 0.81 -10.45
C VAL A 39 8.65 2.22 -9.99
N ASP A 40 8.54 3.12 -10.97
CA ASP A 40 8.06 4.49 -10.78
C ASP A 40 6.55 4.57 -10.96
N LEU A 41 5.83 5.02 -9.92
CA LEU A 41 4.40 5.27 -9.94
C LEU A 41 4.08 6.78 -9.90
N GLY A 42 5.05 7.62 -10.14
CA GLY A 42 4.88 9.07 -10.25
C GLY A 42 4.04 9.48 -11.47
N LYS A 43 3.97 10.77 -11.73
CA LYS A 43 3.29 11.26 -12.92
C LYS A 43 4.13 10.95 -14.16
N PRO A 44 3.51 10.55 -15.30
CA PRO A 44 4.25 10.25 -16.54
C PRO A 44 5.17 11.40 -16.99
N LYS A 45 4.73 12.65 -16.79
CA LYS A 45 5.54 13.84 -17.13
C LYS A 45 6.76 13.96 -16.23
N SER A 46 6.64 13.66 -14.94
CA SER A 46 7.77 13.70 -13.99
C SER A 46 8.77 12.60 -14.32
N TYR A 47 8.31 11.39 -14.57
CA TYR A 47 9.14 10.27 -15.02
C TYR A 47 9.95 10.61 -16.28
N ALA A 48 9.31 11.21 -17.29
CA ALA A 48 9.99 11.60 -18.52
C ALA A 48 11.04 12.70 -18.34
N GLN A 49 10.98 13.45 -17.26
CA GLN A 49 11.95 14.50 -16.93
C GLN A 49 13.11 14.00 -16.06
N THR A 50 12.79 13.12 -15.12
CA THR A 50 13.77 12.56 -14.18
C THR A 50 13.20 11.36 -13.45
N HIS A 51 13.94 10.28 -13.40
CA HIS A 51 13.62 9.07 -12.65
C HIS A 51 14.90 8.36 -12.17
N VAL A 52 14.75 7.41 -11.27
CA VAL A 52 15.85 6.54 -10.82
C VAL A 52 16.34 5.71 -12.02
N PRO A 53 17.66 5.64 -12.31
CA PRO A 53 18.17 4.88 -13.44
C PRO A 53 17.68 3.43 -13.44
N GLY A 54 17.21 2.96 -14.59
CA GLY A 54 16.67 1.60 -14.75
C GLY A 54 15.20 1.43 -14.30
N ALA A 55 14.57 2.46 -13.74
CA ALA A 55 13.18 2.38 -13.32
C ALA A 55 12.21 2.37 -14.50
N MET A 56 11.23 1.44 -14.49
CA MET A 56 10.11 1.44 -15.40
C MET A 56 8.95 2.27 -14.84
N HIS A 57 8.23 3.01 -15.67
CA HIS A 57 7.01 3.69 -15.26
C HIS A 57 5.82 2.74 -15.29
N LEU A 58 5.07 2.69 -14.17
CA LEU A 58 3.83 1.93 -14.06
C LEU A 58 2.63 2.88 -13.90
N ASP A 59 1.65 2.77 -14.78
CA ASP A 59 0.42 3.53 -14.65
C ASP A 59 -0.36 3.05 -13.39
N TYR A 60 -0.51 3.94 -12.42
CA TYR A 60 -1.22 3.66 -11.17
C TYR A 60 -2.63 3.09 -11.37
N ARG A 61 -3.31 3.42 -12.49
CA ARG A 61 -4.65 2.91 -12.80
C ARG A 61 -4.70 1.40 -12.98
N LEU A 62 -3.56 0.76 -13.25
CA LEU A 62 -3.46 -0.70 -13.33
C LEU A 62 -3.68 -1.40 -11.97
N LEU A 63 -3.51 -0.67 -10.87
CA LEU A 63 -3.71 -1.16 -9.49
C LEU A 63 -5.15 -1.00 -8.99
N LEU A 64 -6.06 -0.46 -9.82
CA LEU A 64 -7.41 -0.09 -9.42
C LEU A 64 -8.45 -0.79 -10.29
N ALA A 65 -9.58 -1.21 -9.69
CA ALA A 65 -10.75 -1.65 -10.44
C ALA A 65 -11.30 -0.51 -11.33
N GLY A 66 -11.29 0.72 -10.80
CA GLY A 66 -11.70 1.91 -11.53
C GLY A 66 -13.22 2.09 -11.65
N THR A 67 -14.04 1.17 -11.12
CA THR A 67 -15.51 1.17 -11.23
C THR A 67 -16.16 1.86 -10.04
N LYS A 68 -17.17 2.72 -10.30
CA LYS A 68 -17.98 3.32 -9.25
C LYS A 68 -18.91 2.29 -8.60
N PRO A 69 -19.27 2.44 -7.30
CA PRO A 69 -18.87 3.54 -6.41
C PRO A 69 -17.49 3.37 -5.77
N ALA A 70 -16.85 2.21 -5.88
CA ALA A 70 -15.61 1.85 -5.20
C ALA A 70 -14.42 1.68 -6.15
N PRO A 71 -13.93 2.76 -6.79
CA PRO A 71 -12.86 2.68 -7.79
C PRO A 71 -11.53 2.14 -7.24
N GLY A 72 -11.35 2.20 -5.91
CA GLY A 72 -10.15 1.74 -5.21
C GLY A 72 -10.06 0.24 -5.00
N LEU A 73 -11.10 -0.53 -5.30
CA LEU A 73 -11.05 -2.00 -5.22
C LEU A 73 -9.91 -2.56 -6.07
N LEU A 74 -9.46 -3.77 -5.72
CA LEU A 74 -8.51 -4.50 -6.54
C LEU A 74 -9.09 -4.76 -7.94
N PRO A 75 -8.25 -4.68 -8.98
CA PRO A 75 -8.68 -5.07 -10.33
C PRO A 75 -9.03 -6.57 -10.39
N PRO A 76 -9.78 -7.00 -11.43
CA PRO A 76 -10.03 -8.42 -11.66
C PRO A 76 -8.74 -9.23 -11.78
N GLU A 77 -8.83 -10.53 -11.46
CA GLU A 77 -7.68 -11.44 -11.41
C GLU A 77 -6.85 -11.45 -12.71
N GLU A 78 -7.51 -11.40 -13.86
CA GLU A 78 -6.84 -11.32 -15.16
C GLU A 78 -5.91 -10.08 -15.28
N ARG A 79 -6.36 -8.93 -14.75
CA ARG A 79 -5.53 -7.71 -14.76
C ARG A 79 -4.40 -7.77 -13.73
N LEU A 80 -4.63 -8.44 -12.58
CA LEU A 80 -3.58 -8.70 -11.60
C LEU A 80 -2.52 -9.65 -12.14
N ALA A 81 -2.92 -10.71 -12.85
CA ALA A 81 -2.01 -11.63 -13.54
C ALA A 81 -1.21 -10.91 -14.65
N HIS A 82 -1.86 -10.01 -15.39
CA HIS A 82 -1.18 -9.17 -16.38
C HIS A 82 -0.14 -8.24 -15.73
N LEU A 83 -0.49 -7.59 -14.61
CA LEU A 83 0.44 -6.78 -13.83
C LEU A 83 1.66 -7.58 -13.37
N ALA A 84 1.44 -8.78 -12.82
CA ALA A 84 2.52 -9.67 -12.39
C ALA A 84 3.44 -10.07 -13.56
N GLY A 85 2.86 -10.33 -14.74
CA GLY A 85 3.59 -10.61 -15.97
C GLY A 85 4.41 -9.41 -16.48
N MET A 86 3.84 -8.20 -16.47
CA MET A 86 4.54 -6.95 -16.84
C MET A 86 5.75 -6.70 -15.94
N LEU A 87 5.62 -6.96 -14.66
CA LEU A 87 6.69 -6.81 -13.67
C LEU A 87 7.67 -8.00 -13.67
N LYS A 88 7.42 -9.05 -14.49
CA LYS A 88 8.24 -10.28 -14.52
C LYS A 88 8.54 -10.80 -13.12
N LEU A 89 7.53 -10.81 -12.23
CA LEU A 89 7.74 -11.21 -10.85
C LEU A 89 8.31 -12.64 -10.78
N ASP A 90 9.49 -12.73 -10.23
CA ASP A 90 10.21 -13.98 -9.95
C ASP A 90 10.51 -14.05 -8.45
N PRO A 91 10.45 -15.21 -7.80
CA PRO A 91 10.80 -15.35 -6.38
C PRO A 91 12.18 -14.81 -6.00
N ALA A 92 13.11 -14.78 -6.95
CA ALA A 92 14.46 -14.28 -6.73
C ALA A 92 14.59 -12.76 -7.00
N SER A 93 13.57 -12.12 -7.61
CA SER A 93 13.58 -10.68 -7.88
C SER A 93 13.27 -9.89 -6.62
N ARG A 94 13.76 -8.66 -6.58
CA ARG A 94 13.46 -7.66 -5.56
C ARG A 94 12.82 -6.46 -6.22
N VAL A 95 11.62 -6.10 -5.80
CA VAL A 95 10.94 -4.91 -6.31
C VAL A 95 11.20 -3.73 -5.39
N VAL A 96 11.59 -2.59 -5.95
CA VAL A 96 11.58 -1.32 -5.22
C VAL A 96 10.65 -0.35 -5.96
N ALA A 97 9.60 0.07 -5.27
CA ALA A 97 8.61 0.99 -5.78
C ALA A 97 8.80 2.40 -5.21
N TYR A 98 8.56 3.42 -6.02
CA TYR A 98 8.56 4.79 -5.54
C TYR A 98 7.56 5.66 -6.32
N ASP A 99 7.24 6.81 -5.74
CA ASP A 99 6.44 7.86 -6.36
C ASP A 99 6.84 9.24 -5.81
N ASP A 100 5.98 10.25 -6.02
CA ASP A 100 6.15 11.62 -5.55
C ASP A 100 5.51 11.92 -4.18
N GLY A 101 5.04 10.91 -3.45
CA GLY A 101 4.37 11.10 -2.15
C GLY A 101 4.14 9.84 -1.33
N GLY A 102 4.67 8.69 -1.79
CA GLY A 102 4.68 7.42 -1.05
C GLY A 102 3.39 6.59 -1.11
N GLY A 103 2.25 7.18 -1.43
CA GLY A 103 0.98 6.46 -1.36
C GLY A 103 0.72 5.49 -2.52
N ARG A 104 1.18 5.79 -3.72
CA ARG A 104 1.02 4.92 -4.89
C ARG A 104 1.99 3.75 -4.85
N ALA A 105 3.23 4.02 -4.44
CA ALA A 105 4.24 3.00 -4.23
C ALA A 105 3.82 2.01 -3.13
N ALA A 106 3.30 2.52 -2.01
CA ALA A 106 2.74 1.70 -0.95
C ALA A 106 1.53 0.87 -1.44
N ARG A 107 0.69 1.42 -2.34
CA ARG A 107 -0.42 0.68 -2.94
C ARG A 107 0.09 -0.48 -3.81
N LEU A 108 1.16 -0.29 -4.59
CA LEU A 108 1.79 -1.39 -5.32
C LEU A 108 2.33 -2.44 -4.34
N ALA A 109 3.07 -2.04 -3.31
CA ALA A 109 3.60 -2.95 -2.31
C ALA A 109 2.50 -3.78 -1.65
N TRP A 110 1.40 -3.14 -1.22
CA TRP A 110 0.22 -3.83 -0.68
C TRP A 110 -0.39 -4.81 -1.69
N THR A 111 -0.54 -4.40 -2.96
CA THR A 111 -1.07 -5.27 -4.01
C THR A 111 -0.18 -6.48 -4.25
N LEU A 112 1.16 -6.31 -4.25
CA LEU A 112 2.10 -7.42 -4.39
C LEU A 112 2.04 -8.37 -3.18
N HIS A 113 1.92 -7.85 -1.97
CA HIS A 113 1.68 -8.68 -0.78
C HIS A 113 0.39 -9.50 -0.91
N TYR A 114 -0.70 -8.87 -1.39
CA TYR A 114 -1.96 -9.60 -1.66
C TYR A 114 -1.74 -10.73 -2.69
N LEU A 115 -0.88 -10.53 -3.68
CA LEU A 115 -0.50 -11.54 -4.66
C LEU A 115 0.52 -12.58 -4.11
N GLY A 116 0.80 -12.55 -2.80
CA GLY A 116 1.76 -13.46 -2.15
C GLY A 116 3.23 -13.13 -2.44
N TYR A 117 3.51 -11.99 -3.08
CA TYR A 117 4.87 -11.54 -3.36
C TYR A 117 5.34 -10.53 -2.31
N HIS A 118 6.27 -10.97 -1.45
CA HIS A 118 6.71 -10.21 -0.29
C HIS A 118 8.07 -9.52 -0.47
N SER A 119 8.80 -9.79 -1.56
CA SER A 119 10.11 -9.18 -1.85
C SER A 119 9.96 -7.78 -2.47
N VAL A 120 9.13 -6.93 -1.85
CA VAL A 120 8.87 -5.57 -2.30
C VAL A 120 9.18 -4.55 -1.22
N GLN A 121 9.80 -3.46 -1.60
CA GLN A 121 10.13 -2.33 -0.75
C GLN A 121 9.63 -1.03 -1.37
N VAL A 122 9.46 -0.01 -0.53
CA VAL A 122 9.13 1.35 -0.94
C VAL A 122 10.31 2.27 -0.60
N LEU A 123 10.73 3.07 -1.57
CA LEU A 123 11.78 4.08 -1.37
C LEU A 123 11.27 5.16 -0.42
N ASN A 124 11.90 5.28 0.74
CA ASN A 124 11.49 6.23 1.78
C ASN A 124 11.77 7.68 1.33
N GLY A 125 10.72 8.51 1.28
CA GLY A 125 10.79 9.86 0.69
C GLY A 125 10.68 9.90 -0.84
N GLY A 126 10.62 8.74 -1.51
CA GLY A 126 10.41 8.61 -2.94
C GLY A 126 11.40 9.40 -3.79
N ILE A 127 10.92 9.89 -4.94
CA ILE A 127 11.76 10.66 -5.88
C ILE A 127 12.25 11.98 -5.28
N HIS A 128 11.58 12.55 -4.27
CA HIS A 128 12.02 13.78 -3.60
C HIS A 128 13.29 13.54 -2.80
N ALA A 129 13.37 12.48 -2.02
CA ALA A 129 14.57 12.12 -1.28
C ALA A 129 15.71 11.81 -2.25
N TRP A 130 15.46 10.99 -3.26
CA TRP A 130 16.44 10.62 -4.28
C TRP A 130 17.08 11.85 -4.96
N ASN A 131 16.26 12.76 -5.49
CA ASN A 131 16.75 13.93 -6.21
C ASN A 131 17.43 14.96 -5.30
N ASN A 132 16.84 15.25 -4.13
CA ASN A 132 17.33 16.30 -3.23
C ASN A 132 18.66 15.90 -2.56
N GLU A 133 18.96 14.61 -2.46
CA GLU A 133 20.19 14.10 -1.87
C GLU A 133 21.30 13.86 -2.92
N GLY A 134 20.99 14.09 -4.20
CA GLY A 134 21.97 14.11 -5.27
C GLY A 134 22.31 12.72 -5.84
N HIS A 135 21.41 11.74 -5.69
CA HIS A 135 21.56 10.43 -6.30
C HIS A 135 21.44 10.48 -7.83
N PRO A 136 21.98 9.49 -8.56
CA PRO A 136 21.95 9.44 -10.02
C PRO A 136 20.53 9.46 -10.58
N VAL A 137 20.32 10.16 -11.68
CA VAL A 137 19.02 10.23 -12.36
C VAL A 137 19.16 9.89 -13.84
N SER A 138 18.08 9.49 -14.48
CA SER A 138 17.98 9.21 -15.90
C SER A 138 16.73 9.86 -16.50
N GLU A 139 16.80 10.12 -17.81
CA GLU A 139 15.66 10.48 -18.67
C GLU A 139 15.36 9.34 -19.67
N ASP A 140 16.19 8.28 -19.70
CA ASP A 140 16.09 7.18 -20.64
C ASP A 140 14.94 6.25 -20.26
N PRO A 141 13.87 6.14 -21.06
CA PRO A 141 12.69 5.37 -20.70
C PRO A 141 12.97 3.87 -20.70
N VAL A 142 12.54 3.20 -19.64
CA VAL A 142 12.52 1.74 -19.55
C VAL A 142 11.11 1.24 -19.82
N PHE A 143 10.98 0.36 -20.82
CA PHE A 143 9.71 -0.22 -21.20
C PHE A 143 9.57 -1.62 -20.59
N PRO A 144 8.38 -1.97 -20.05
CA PRO A 144 8.12 -3.33 -19.66
C PRO A 144 8.21 -4.24 -20.87
N ASP A 145 8.79 -5.40 -20.68
CA ASP A 145 8.76 -6.44 -21.72
C ASP A 145 7.33 -7.00 -21.79
N ASN A 146 6.67 -6.77 -22.93
CA ASN A 146 5.28 -7.18 -23.16
C ASN A 146 5.12 -8.70 -23.39
N THR A 147 6.08 -9.51 -22.99
CA THR A 147 5.92 -10.97 -23.08
C THR A 147 4.93 -11.43 -21.99
N PRO A 148 3.73 -11.91 -22.36
CA PRO A 148 2.77 -12.36 -21.37
C PRO A 148 3.31 -13.61 -20.67
N THR A 149 3.85 -13.45 -19.49
CA THR A 149 4.09 -14.58 -18.60
C THR A 149 2.80 -14.80 -17.82
N LEU A 150 2.07 -15.86 -18.08
CA LEU A 150 0.94 -16.29 -17.26
C LEU A 150 1.49 -16.73 -15.91
N SER A 151 1.63 -15.79 -15.00
CA SER A 151 2.00 -16.09 -13.62
C SER A 151 0.76 -16.62 -12.91
N VAL A 152 0.87 -17.82 -12.35
CA VAL A 152 -0.14 -18.30 -11.40
C VAL A 152 -0.08 -17.40 -10.18
N VAL A 153 -1.15 -16.65 -9.95
CA VAL A 153 -1.24 -15.69 -8.85
C VAL A 153 -1.75 -16.46 -7.63
N SER A 154 -0.95 -16.48 -6.58
CA SER A 154 -1.40 -16.90 -5.25
C SER A 154 -1.95 -15.67 -4.53
N HIS A 155 -3.04 -15.83 -3.77
CA HIS A 155 -3.60 -14.73 -3.00
C HIS A 155 -3.34 -14.93 -1.51
N ASP A 156 -2.86 -13.90 -0.84
CA ASP A 156 -2.83 -13.83 0.62
C ASP A 156 -4.06 -13.05 1.13
N PRO A 157 -5.12 -13.74 1.58
CA PRO A 157 -6.33 -13.10 2.05
C PRO A 157 -6.12 -12.34 3.37
N THR A 158 -5.00 -12.54 4.07
CA THR A 158 -4.71 -11.84 5.33
C THR A 158 -4.31 -10.39 5.13
N VAL A 159 -4.01 -9.99 3.90
CA VAL A 159 -3.64 -8.60 3.52
C VAL A 159 -4.87 -7.75 3.23
N LEU A 160 -5.99 -8.37 2.83
CA LEU A 160 -7.22 -7.69 2.40
C LEU A 160 -8.30 -7.75 3.48
N ALA A 161 -8.96 -6.63 3.75
CA ALA A 161 -10.27 -6.58 4.39
C ALA A 161 -11.33 -6.24 3.33
N THR A 162 -12.40 -7.04 3.27
CA THR A 162 -13.60 -6.72 2.48
C THR A 162 -14.56 -5.87 3.31
N ARG A 163 -15.58 -5.30 2.67
CA ARG A 163 -16.66 -4.59 3.35
C ARG A 163 -17.34 -5.46 4.41
N GLU A 164 -17.62 -6.71 4.06
CA GLU A 164 -18.23 -7.70 4.95
C GLU A 164 -17.33 -7.99 6.16
N TYR A 165 -16.02 -8.16 5.92
CA TYR A 165 -15.04 -8.36 6.99
C TYR A 165 -15.02 -7.17 7.96
N VAL A 166 -15.01 -5.95 7.45
CA VAL A 166 -15.07 -4.73 8.29
C VAL A 166 -16.37 -4.70 9.11
N LEU A 167 -17.51 -5.00 8.48
CA LEU A 167 -18.81 -4.97 9.14
C LEU A 167 -18.91 -6.02 10.28
N GLU A 168 -18.35 -7.21 10.08
CA GLU A 168 -18.31 -8.27 11.08
C GLU A 168 -17.47 -7.93 12.30
N HIS A 169 -16.45 -7.07 12.15
CA HIS A 169 -15.48 -6.73 13.21
C HIS A 169 -15.66 -5.33 13.78
N LEU A 170 -16.77 -4.63 13.54
CA LEU A 170 -17.00 -3.26 14.05
C LEU A 170 -16.95 -3.14 15.58
N ASN A 171 -17.29 -4.20 16.30
CA ASN A 171 -17.34 -4.23 17.77
C ASN A 171 -16.34 -5.22 18.37
N ASP A 172 -15.30 -5.56 17.63
CA ASP A 172 -14.24 -6.47 18.08
C ASP A 172 -13.09 -5.65 18.69
N ASP A 173 -12.88 -5.79 19.99
CA ASP A 173 -11.82 -5.08 20.71
C ASP A 173 -10.39 -5.43 20.22
N GLU A 174 -10.22 -6.57 19.56
CA GLU A 174 -8.95 -7.02 18.97
C GLU A 174 -8.69 -6.42 17.58
N VAL A 175 -9.65 -5.67 17.01
CA VAL A 175 -9.57 -5.07 15.67
C VAL A 175 -9.70 -3.55 15.75
N VAL A 176 -8.75 -2.84 15.19
CA VAL A 176 -8.76 -1.37 15.09
C VAL A 176 -8.93 -0.93 13.64
N LEU A 177 -9.89 -0.05 13.41
CA LEU A 177 -10.05 0.64 12.13
C LEU A 177 -9.22 1.94 12.16
N LEU A 178 -8.29 2.10 11.21
CA LEU A 178 -7.46 3.29 11.04
C LEU A 178 -7.89 4.07 9.79
N ASP A 179 -8.52 5.22 9.99
CA ASP A 179 -8.86 6.16 8.95
C ASP A 179 -7.69 7.10 8.65
N ALA A 180 -7.12 6.97 7.46
CA ALA A 180 -5.97 7.77 7.01
C ALA A 180 -6.38 9.07 6.28
N ARG A 181 -7.64 9.48 6.34
CA ARG A 181 -8.15 10.71 5.74
C ARG A 181 -7.86 11.93 6.60
N THR A 182 -8.17 13.11 6.06
CA THR A 182 -8.06 14.34 6.85
C THR A 182 -9.11 14.38 7.96
N PRO A 183 -8.87 15.16 9.06
CA PRO A 183 -9.85 15.31 10.14
C PRO A 183 -11.22 15.80 9.67
N GLU A 184 -11.28 16.65 8.64
CA GLU A 184 -12.53 17.17 8.08
C GLU A 184 -13.31 16.08 7.34
N GLU A 185 -12.62 15.18 6.63
CA GLU A 185 -13.24 14.02 5.98
C GLU A 185 -13.77 13.04 7.02
N TYR A 186 -13.00 12.78 8.08
CA TYR A 186 -13.37 11.92 9.20
C TYR A 186 -14.58 12.47 9.95
N ALA A 187 -14.56 13.74 10.33
CA ALA A 187 -15.66 14.40 11.03
C ALA A 187 -16.94 14.52 10.18
N GLY A 188 -16.83 14.37 8.85
CA GLY A 188 -17.95 14.49 7.92
C GLY A 188 -18.25 15.92 7.46
N THR A 189 -17.43 16.90 7.83
CA THR A 189 -17.56 18.30 7.37
C THR A 189 -17.11 18.46 5.92
N LYS A 190 -16.34 17.51 5.40
CA LYS A 190 -15.94 17.38 3.99
C LYS A 190 -16.25 15.98 3.49
N ALA A 191 -17.04 15.86 2.43
CA ALA A 191 -17.47 14.56 1.91
C ALA A 191 -17.10 14.37 0.44
N TYR A 192 -16.62 13.17 0.10
CA TYR A 192 -16.37 12.72 -1.27
C TYR A 192 -17.18 11.46 -1.62
N ALA A 193 -18.17 11.12 -0.80
CA ALA A 193 -19.17 10.08 -1.01
C ALA A 193 -20.56 10.68 -0.76
N ALA A 194 -21.62 9.90 -0.91
CA ALA A 194 -23.00 10.34 -0.65
C ALA A 194 -23.20 10.79 0.81
N ARG A 195 -22.43 10.21 1.74
CA ARG A 195 -22.49 10.55 3.16
C ARG A 195 -21.11 10.97 3.65
N GLY A 196 -21.06 11.97 4.57
CA GLY A 196 -19.86 12.36 5.30
C GLY A 196 -19.77 11.66 6.65
N GLY A 197 -18.56 11.55 7.22
CA GLY A 197 -18.29 10.86 8.47
C GLY A 197 -17.26 9.75 8.32
N HIS A 198 -17.28 8.80 9.25
CA HIS A 198 -16.33 7.69 9.33
C HIS A 198 -17.03 6.38 9.73
N ILE A 199 -16.33 5.26 9.62
CA ILE A 199 -16.77 3.95 10.09
C ILE A 199 -16.79 4.00 11.63
N PRO A 200 -17.89 3.58 12.30
CA PRO A 200 -17.98 3.64 13.76
C PRO A 200 -16.78 2.98 14.46
N GLY A 201 -16.25 3.63 15.50
CA GLY A 201 -15.09 3.15 16.25
C GLY A 201 -13.73 3.40 15.59
N ALA A 202 -13.69 3.89 14.36
CA ALA A 202 -12.42 4.15 13.67
C ALA A 202 -11.59 5.25 14.37
N LYS A 203 -10.28 5.05 14.42
CA LYS A 203 -9.31 6.06 14.86
C LYS A 203 -8.82 6.85 13.66
N ASN A 204 -8.63 8.17 13.81
CA ASN A 204 -8.16 9.00 12.71
C ASN A 204 -6.69 9.40 12.89
N ILE A 205 -5.85 9.03 11.94
CA ILE A 205 -4.49 9.55 11.78
C ILE A 205 -4.35 9.98 10.33
N ASN A 206 -4.32 11.29 10.08
CA ASN A 206 -4.08 11.79 8.73
C ASN A 206 -2.72 11.30 8.23
N TRP A 207 -2.70 10.63 7.09
CA TRP A 207 -1.48 10.03 6.52
C TRP A 207 -0.33 11.02 6.37
N GLN A 208 -0.62 12.30 6.09
CA GLN A 208 0.40 13.34 5.97
C GLN A 208 1.14 13.62 7.28
N ASP A 209 0.48 13.42 8.43
CA ASP A 209 1.07 13.63 9.74
C ASP A 209 2.10 12.55 10.10
N THR A 210 2.15 11.46 9.34
CA THR A 210 3.14 10.39 9.51
C THR A 210 4.45 10.65 8.76
N MET A 211 4.49 11.69 7.93
CA MET A 211 5.66 12.09 7.14
C MET A 211 6.36 13.29 7.74
N ASP A 212 7.64 13.40 7.47
CA ASP A 212 8.49 14.52 7.86
C ASP A 212 8.79 15.41 6.63
N PRO A 213 8.18 16.60 6.53
CA PRO A 213 8.39 17.48 5.40
C PRO A 213 9.83 18.03 5.32
N ASP A 214 10.51 18.13 6.47
CA ASP A 214 11.90 18.62 6.53
C ASP A 214 12.93 17.55 6.15
N ARG A 215 12.46 16.28 6.02
CA ARG A 215 13.25 15.13 5.60
C ARG A 215 12.76 14.52 4.29
N ASN A 216 12.47 15.34 3.30
CA ASN A 216 12.06 14.89 1.96
C ASN A 216 10.82 13.97 1.97
N LEU A 217 9.83 14.24 2.83
CA LEU A 217 8.61 13.44 2.99
C LEU A 217 8.85 11.97 3.40
N ARG A 218 9.99 11.65 3.98
CA ARG A 218 10.20 10.34 4.62
C ARG A 218 9.20 10.10 5.74
N LEU A 219 8.96 8.87 6.07
CA LEU A 219 8.29 8.54 7.31
C LEU A 219 9.06 9.16 8.49
N LYS A 220 8.32 9.66 9.48
CA LYS A 220 8.86 10.09 10.77
C LYS A 220 9.61 8.94 11.44
N GLY A 221 10.48 9.26 12.40
CA GLY A 221 11.21 8.27 13.16
C GLY A 221 10.28 7.27 13.87
N ALA A 222 10.71 6.03 14.01
CA ALA A 222 9.91 4.95 14.59
C ALA A 222 9.32 5.31 15.98
N SER A 223 10.11 5.97 16.84
CA SER A 223 9.61 6.42 18.14
C SER A 223 8.44 7.42 18.03
N GLN A 224 8.55 8.41 17.15
CA GLN A 224 7.50 9.40 16.93
C GLN A 224 6.20 8.76 16.40
N LEU A 225 6.33 7.79 15.51
CA LEU A 225 5.19 7.05 14.98
C LEU A 225 4.55 6.14 16.05
N GLN A 226 5.38 5.48 16.87
CA GLN A 226 4.89 4.67 18.01
C GLN A 226 4.15 5.52 19.04
N ASP A 227 4.67 6.71 19.38
CA ASP A 227 4.01 7.66 20.27
C ASP A 227 2.65 8.10 19.70
N MET A 228 2.59 8.36 18.39
CA MET A 228 1.36 8.70 17.69
C MET A 228 0.33 7.57 17.76
N LEU A 229 0.75 6.32 17.49
CA LEU A 229 -0.14 5.16 17.58
C LEU A 229 -0.64 4.93 19.01
N THR A 230 0.23 5.09 20.01
CA THR A 230 -0.12 4.97 21.42
C THR A 230 -1.15 6.01 21.84
N LEU A 231 -1.01 7.27 21.39
CA LEU A 231 -1.97 8.34 21.65
C LEU A 231 -3.38 7.99 21.10
N HIS A 232 -3.43 7.27 19.97
CA HIS A 232 -4.68 6.80 19.35
C HIS A 232 -5.11 5.41 19.85
N GLN A 233 -4.44 4.86 20.88
CA GLN A 233 -4.75 3.55 21.46
C GLN A 233 -4.72 2.42 20.38
N ILE A 234 -3.69 2.42 19.56
CA ILE A 234 -3.43 1.38 18.56
C ILE A 234 -2.25 0.54 19.04
N ASP A 235 -2.55 -0.71 19.44
CA ASP A 235 -1.57 -1.64 19.98
C ASP A 235 -1.04 -2.60 18.88
N PRO A 236 0.27 -2.91 18.84
CA PRO A 236 0.84 -3.86 17.90
C PRO A 236 0.27 -5.29 17.96
N GLN A 237 -0.39 -5.66 19.05
CA GLN A 237 -1.03 -6.96 19.21
C GLN A 237 -2.41 -7.03 18.53
N GLN A 238 -3.05 -5.89 18.27
CA GLN A 238 -4.35 -5.83 17.60
C GLN A 238 -4.19 -6.04 16.08
N GLU A 239 -5.25 -6.46 15.43
CA GLU A 239 -5.35 -6.38 13.99
C GLU A 239 -5.73 -4.95 13.58
N VAL A 240 -4.99 -4.35 12.66
CA VAL A 240 -5.30 -3.00 12.17
C VAL A 240 -5.81 -3.06 10.74
N ILE A 241 -7.02 -2.54 10.51
CA ILE A 241 -7.60 -2.38 9.18
C ILE A 241 -7.46 -0.92 8.75
N THR A 242 -6.68 -0.66 7.72
CA THR A 242 -6.46 0.70 7.21
C THR A 242 -7.43 1.04 6.08
N TYR A 243 -8.06 2.22 6.13
CA TYR A 243 -8.88 2.72 5.03
C TYR A 243 -8.70 4.23 4.83
N CYS A 244 -9.13 4.73 3.67
CA CYS A 244 -9.20 6.17 3.39
C CYS A 244 -10.38 6.47 2.46
N GLN A 245 -10.19 7.17 1.33
CA GLN A 245 -11.23 7.33 0.32
C GLN A 245 -11.25 6.18 -0.71
N THR A 246 -10.07 5.72 -1.17
CA THR A 246 -9.89 4.72 -2.25
C THR A 246 -8.65 3.85 -2.05
N HIS A 247 -8.23 3.65 -0.82
CA HIS A 247 -7.04 2.88 -0.42
C HIS A 247 -5.72 3.31 -1.09
N HIS A 248 -5.54 4.61 -1.27
CA HIS A 248 -4.28 5.23 -1.67
C HIS A 248 -3.49 5.68 -0.43
N ARG A 249 -4.07 6.61 0.36
CA ARG A 249 -3.50 7.13 1.61
C ARG A 249 -3.39 6.05 2.69
N SER A 250 -4.35 5.15 2.74
CA SER A 250 -4.35 4.04 3.69
C SER A 250 -3.39 2.90 3.33
N ALA A 251 -2.99 2.78 2.07
CA ALA A 251 -1.87 1.89 1.71
C ALA A 251 -0.55 2.42 2.29
N HIS A 252 -0.36 3.75 2.33
CA HIS A 252 0.77 4.35 3.03
C HIS A 252 0.71 4.08 4.55
N ALA A 253 -0.47 4.19 5.17
CA ALA A 253 -0.65 3.83 6.58
C ALA A 253 -0.38 2.33 6.83
N TRP A 254 -0.80 1.45 5.91
CA TRP A 254 -0.46 0.02 5.95
C TRP A 254 1.06 -0.20 5.91
N MET A 255 1.76 0.46 4.99
CA MET A 255 3.21 0.42 4.87
C MET A 255 3.91 0.92 6.13
N MET A 256 3.45 2.04 6.70
CA MET A 256 3.96 2.59 7.96
C MET A 256 3.83 1.56 9.10
N LEU A 257 2.67 0.95 9.28
CA LEU A 257 2.46 -0.08 10.31
C LEU A 257 3.37 -1.30 10.08
N LYS A 258 3.52 -1.75 8.84
CA LYS A 258 4.45 -2.85 8.49
C LYS A 258 5.91 -2.48 8.82
N SER A 259 6.32 -1.22 8.59
CA SER A 259 7.67 -0.75 8.93
C SER A 259 7.95 -0.72 10.44
N LEU A 260 6.89 -0.61 11.24
CA LEU A 260 6.96 -0.66 12.72
C LEU A 260 6.82 -2.09 13.28
N GLY A 261 6.76 -3.10 12.42
CA GLY A 261 6.69 -4.50 12.83
C GLY A 261 5.29 -5.03 13.14
N PHE A 262 4.23 -4.31 12.81
CA PHE A 262 2.88 -4.83 12.92
C PHE A 262 2.70 -6.03 11.97
N THR A 263 2.30 -7.17 12.51
CA THR A 263 2.14 -8.42 11.75
C THR A 263 0.73 -8.56 11.17
N ARG A 264 -0.30 -8.09 11.88
CA ARG A 264 -1.71 -8.21 11.53
C ARG A 264 -2.24 -6.87 10.98
N VAL A 265 -2.01 -6.60 9.70
CA VAL A 265 -2.44 -5.35 9.05
C VAL A 265 -3.13 -5.67 7.74
N ARG A 266 -4.39 -5.25 7.61
CA ARG A 266 -5.20 -5.38 6.40
C ARG A 266 -5.45 -4.01 5.76
N GLY A 267 -5.63 -4.01 4.45
CA GLY A 267 -6.11 -2.86 3.70
C GLY A 267 -7.56 -3.05 3.26
N TYR A 268 -8.45 -2.12 3.61
CA TYR A 268 -9.80 -2.08 3.08
C TYR A 268 -9.83 -1.28 1.78
N ALA A 269 -9.75 -1.98 0.64
CA ALA A 269 -9.59 -1.36 -0.67
C ALA A 269 -10.81 -0.56 -1.13
N GLY A 270 -12.03 -0.97 -0.79
CA GLY A 270 -13.28 -0.24 -1.07
C GLY A 270 -13.35 1.10 -0.35
N SER A 271 -12.80 1.15 0.88
CA SER A 271 -12.65 2.37 1.68
C SER A 271 -13.95 3.17 1.81
N TRP A 272 -13.84 4.48 2.09
CA TRP A 272 -15.00 5.34 2.22
C TRP A 272 -15.81 5.48 0.92
N SER A 273 -15.17 5.31 -0.24
CA SER A 273 -15.89 5.33 -1.53
C SER A 273 -16.88 4.17 -1.68
N GLU A 274 -16.68 3.06 -1.01
CA GLU A 274 -17.64 1.97 -0.90
C GLU A 274 -18.59 2.21 0.28
N TRP A 275 -18.05 2.38 1.47
CA TRP A 275 -18.81 2.48 2.72
C TRP A 275 -19.76 3.68 2.77
N GLY A 276 -19.26 4.88 2.45
CA GLY A 276 -20.02 6.12 2.51
C GLY A 276 -21.08 6.29 1.42
N ASN A 277 -21.05 5.44 0.38
CA ASN A 277 -22.06 5.40 -0.68
C ASN A 277 -23.12 4.30 -0.47
N ASP A 278 -22.95 3.41 0.49
CA ASP A 278 -23.93 2.39 0.83
C ASP A 278 -24.85 2.91 1.97
N PRO A 279 -26.15 3.14 1.72
CA PRO A 279 -27.06 3.71 2.71
C PRO A 279 -27.31 2.78 3.91
N ASP A 280 -27.10 1.48 3.75
CA ASP A 280 -27.41 0.47 4.77
C ASP A 280 -26.27 0.29 5.78
N LEU A 281 -25.08 0.82 5.49
CA LEU A 281 -23.92 0.70 6.38
C LEU A 281 -23.93 1.77 7.47
N PRO A 282 -23.52 1.44 8.72
CA PRO A 282 -23.46 2.41 9.80
C PRO A 282 -22.37 3.43 9.58
N ILE A 283 -22.64 4.68 9.95
CA ILE A 283 -21.66 5.78 9.94
C ILE A 283 -21.72 6.55 11.25
N GLN A 284 -20.62 7.20 11.58
CA GLN A 284 -20.50 8.14 12.67
C GLN A 284 -19.98 9.47 12.14
N GLN A 285 -20.39 10.57 12.78
CA GLN A 285 -19.94 11.93 12.45
C GLN A 285 -19.38 12.60 13.71
N GLY A 286 -18.57 13.64 13.50
CA GLY A 286 -17.88 14.32 14.58
C GLY A 286 -16.44 13.84 14.73
N VAL A 287 -15.78 14.30 15.82
CA VAL A 287 -14.34 14.06 16.04
C VAL A 287 -14.06 12.90 17.01
N SER A 288 -15.09 12.32 17.60
CA SER A 288 -14.96 11.16 18.47
C SER A 288 -15.15 9.87 17.69
N PRO A 289 -14.35 8.83 17.97
CA PRO A 289 -14.48 7.51 17.36
C PRO A 289 -15.76 6.79 17.76
#